data_a5b9287501c87875a4eb22a397049af6
#
_entry.id   a5b9287501c87875a4eb22a397049af6
#
_cell.length_a   1.000
_cell.length_b   1.000
_cell.length_c   1.000
_cell.angle_alpha   90.00
_cell.angle_beta   90.00
_cell.angle_gamma   90.00
#
_symmetry.space_group_name_H-M   'P 1'
#
loop_
_entity.id
_entity.type
_entity.pdbx_description
1 polymer ?
#
loop_
_entity_poly.entity_id
_entity_poly.type
_entity_poly.pdbx_seq_one_letter_code
_entity_poly.pdbx_strand_id
1 'polypeptide(L)'
;GVAAYLQRKKKEEKEKKSSSSEGDFLLEEATRRVLDRLDDIKRPFKRILVIGGATVSTVKQLLEKRRDVETIIACDSSEATLLLVKDIVGDAPKRKFDGFPVEIKYVQAFEDDLPIKDNVVDCVLSVLGLHWVNDLPGAMGQARCTLVPDGLFLSAIFGGDTLTELRIA
;
A
#
# COMPACT_ATOMS: atom_id res chain seq x y z
N GLY A 1 -38.06 6.84 18.71
CA GLY A 1 -38.47 7.34 17.41
C GLY A 1 -37.28 7.54 16.46
N VAL A 2 -37.59 7.97 15.25
CA VAL A 2 -36.59 8.14 14.14
C VAL A 2 -35.38 9.00 14.54
N ALA A 3 -35.60 10.05 15.35
CA ALA A 3 -34.54 10.95 15.82
C ALA A 3 -33.48 10.23 16.68
N ALA A 4 -33.93 9.33 17.59
CA ALA A 4 -33.03 8.55 18.43
C ALA A 4 -32.23 7.51 17.61
N TYR A 5 -32.83 6.92 16.57
CA TYR A 5 -32.16 6.03 15.64
C TYR A 5 -31.07 6.76 14.84
N LEU A 6 -31.38 7.95 14.34
CA LEU A 6 -30.41 8.76 13.59
C LEU A 6 -29.26 9.27 14.46
N GLN A 7 -29.53 9.59 15.74
CA GLN A 7 -28.47 9.95 16.69
C GLN A 7 -27.57 8.75 17.01
N ARG A 8 -28.14 7.56 17.14
CA ARG A 8 -27.39 6.33 17.39
C ARG A 8 -26.49 5.97 16.19
N LYS A 9 -27.02 6.06 14.96
CA LYS A 9 -26.21 5.87 13.75
C LYS A 9 -25.07 6.88 13.63
N LYS A 10 -25.31 8.17 13.90
CA LYS A 10 -24.26 9.19 13.90
C LYS A 10 -23.20 8.96 14.97
N LYS A 11 -23.58 8.37 16.11
CA LYS A 11 -22.64 8.01 17.18
C LYS A 11 -21.81 6.80 16.79
N GLU A 12 -22.43 5.77 16.21
CA GLU A 12 -21.74 4.57 15.68
C GLU A 12 -20.79 4.93 14.52
N GLU A 13 -21.16 5.87 13.65
CA GLU A 13 -20.28 6.38 12.60
C GLU A 13 -19.10 7.21 13.15
N LYS A 14 -19.32 7.96 14.22
CA LYS A 14 -18.25 8.70 14.92
C LYS A 14 -17.29 7.76 15.65
N GLU A 15 -17.81 6.73 16.32
CA GLU A 15 -17.00 5.72 17.01
C GLU A 15 -16.22 4.86 16.02
N LYS A 16 -16.79 4.49 14.87
CA LYS A 16 -16.06 3.85 13.77
C LYS A 16 -14.97 4.75 13.17
N LYS A 17 -15.21 6.04 13.02
CA LYS A 17 -14.19 7.00 12.56
C LYS A 17 -13.06 7.19 13.57
N SER A 18 -13.34 7.15 14.89
CA SER A 18 -12.28 7.30 15.90
C SER A 18 -11.42 6.03 16.06
N SER A 19 -12.00 4.83 15.90
CA SER A 19 -11.23 3.58 15.95
C SER A 19 -10.44 3.30 14.66
N SER A 20 -10.88 3.82 13.51
CA SER A 20 -10.11 3.75 12.26
C SER A 20 -8.91 4.71 12.26
N SER A 21 -8.97 5.82 13.00
CA SER A 21 -7.92 6.84 12.95
C SER A 21 -6.58 6.41 13.55
N GLU A 22 -6.56 5.53 14.56
CA GLU A 22 -5.30 5.06 15.17
C GLU A 22 -4.61 4.00 14.32
N GLY A 23 -5.38 3.06 13.71
CA GLY A 23 -4.83 2.07 12.78
C GLY A 23 -4.31 2.71 11.49
N ASP A 24 -5.02 3.71 10.97
CA ASP A 24 -4.63 4.47 9.79
C ASP A 24 -3.33 5.26 10.02
N PHE A 25 -3.13 5.83 11.23
CA PHE A 25 -1.92 6.57 11.55
C PHE A 25 -0.64 5.72 11.44
N LEU A 26 -0.66 4.48 11.94
CA LEU A 26 0.49 3.58 11.84
C LEU A 26 0.84 3.25 10.39
N LEU A 27 -0.18 2.93 9.59
CA LEU A 27 -0.01 2.62 8.16
C LEU A 27 0.48 3.85 7.38
N GLU A 28 -0.05 5.03 7.67
CA GLU A 28 0.37 6.28 7.04
C GLU A 28 1.82 6.64 7.41
N GLU A 29 2.21 6.52 8.68
CA GLU A 29 3.56 6.84 9.14
C GLU A 29 4.59 5.83 8.61
N ALA A 30 4.29 4.52 8.63
CA ALA A 30 5.16 3.51 8.05
C ALA A 30 5.36 3.74 6.55
N THR A 31 4.27 4.04 5.84
CA THR A 31 4.32 4.39 4.42
C THR A 31 5.17 5.63 4.17
N ARG A 32 4.97 6.69 4.95
CA ARG A 32 5.75 7.92 4.84
C ARG A 32 7.24 7.65 4.96
N ARG A 33 7.66 6.84 5.94
CA ARG A 33 9.07 6.48 6.16
C ARG A 33 9.65 5.65 5.00
N VAL A 34 8.88 4.73 4.44
CA VAL A 34 9.30 3.96 3.27
C VAL A 34 9.48 4.87 2.05
N LEU A 35 8.54 5.79 1.82
CA LEU A 35 8.63 6.74 0.71
C LEU A 35 9.75 7.77 0.89
N ASP A 36 10.05 8.20 2.12
CA ASP A 36 11.20 9.05 2.40
C ASP A 36 12.52 8.33 2.00
N ARG A 37 12.63 7.00 2.22
CA ARG A 37 13.78 6.21 1.73
C ARG A 37 13.80 6.08 0.21
N LEU A 38 12.63 5.99 -0.42
CA LEU A 38 12.54 6.00 -1.88
C LEU A 38 13.03 7.34 -2.46
N ASP A 39 12.79 8.45 -1.77
CA ASP A 39 13.20 9.79 -2.20
C ASP A 39 14.72 10.04 -2.07
N ASP A 40 15.42 9.27 -1.22
CA ASP A 40 16.89 9.31 -1.13
C ASP A 40 17.56 8.81 -2.43
N ILE A 41 16.83 8.07 -3.26
CA ILE A 41 17.33 7.48 -4.50
C ILE A 41 17.00 8.41 -5.69
N LYS A 42 18.05 8.98 -6.30
CA LYS A 42 17.94 10.02 -7.36
C LYS A 42 17.63 9.49 -8.75
N ARG A 43 16.93 8.36 -8.88
CA ARG A 43 16.50 7.87 -10.19
C ARG A 43 14.98 7.82 -10.28
N PRO A 44 14.39 7.95 -11.48
CA PRO A 44 12.95 7.82 -11.64
C PRO A 44 12.51 6.35 -11.49
N PHE A 45 11.33 6.16 -10.89
CA PHE A 45 10.66 4.88 -10.80
C PHE A 45 9.32 5.00 -11.52
N LYS A 46 9.30 4.59 -12.79
CA LYS A 46 8.13 4.79 -13.65
C LYS A 46 7.01 3.79 -13.37
N ARG A 47 7.37 2.55 -13.07
CA ARG A 47 6.42 1.46 -12.81
C ARG A 47 6.66 0.90 -11.42
N ILE A 48 5.70 1.10 -10.55
CA ILE A 48 5.78 0.68 -9.14
C ILE A 48 4.72 -0.38 -8.87
N LEU A 49 5.15 -1.51 -8.31
CA LEU A 49 4.28 -2.53 -7.76
C LEU A 49 4.16 -2.31 -6.24
N VAL A 50 2.93 -2.20 -5.77
CA VAL A 50 2.61 -2.12 -4.33
C VAL A 50 1.96 -3.44 -3.94
N ILE A 51 2.52 -4.14 -2.95
CA ILE A 51 2.04 -5.46 -2.50
C ILE A 51 1.65 -5.46 -1.02
N GLY A 52 0.43 -5.82 -0.74
CA GLY A 52 -0.12 -6.09 0.60
C GLY A 52 -0.06 -4.96 1.62
N GLY A 53 -0.63 -5.21 2.78
CA GLY A 53 -0.51 -4.34 3.96
C GLY A 53 -1.12 -2.95 3.78
N ALA A 54 -0.30 -1.91 3.81
CA ALA A 54 -0.73 -0.52 3.70
C ALA A 54 -0.95 -0.07 2.23
N THR A 55 -1.54 -0.93 1.37
CA THR A 55 -1.74 -0.66 -0.06
C THR A 55 -2.45 0.67 -0.32
N VAL A 56 -3.53 0.95 0.41
CA VAL A 56 -4.31 2.20 0.28
C VAL A 56 -3.45 3.43 0.57
N SER A 57 -2.78 3.44 1.73
CA SER A 57 -1.91 4.55 2.16
C SER A 57 -0.74 4.74 1.20
N THR A 58 -0.14 3.64 0.73
CA THR A 58 1.00 3.68 -0.19
C THR A 58 0.62 4.27 -1.54
N VAL A 59 -0.47 3.83 -2.16
CA VAL A 59 -0.94 4.37 -3.43
C VAL A 59 -1.31 5.86 -3.29
N LYS A 60 -2.04 6.23 -2.23
CA LYS A 60 -2.40 7.62 -1.94
C LYS A 60 -1.16 8.52 -1.86
N GLN A 61 -0.18 8.16 -1.02
CA GLN A 61 1.02 8.97 -0.81
C GLN A 61 1.94 8.99 -2.06
N LEU A 62 2.03 7.89 -2.83
CA LEU A 62 2.73 7.88 -4.11
C LEU A 62 2.13 8.90 -5.07
N LEU A 63 0.80 8.90 -5.22
CA LEU A 63 0.09 9.87 -6.05
C LEU A 63 0.28 11.32 -5.55
N GLU A 64 0.43 11.54 -4.27
CA GLU A 64 0.63 12.87 -3.69
C GLU A 64 2.05 13.39 -3.85
N LYS A 65 3.06 12.55 -3.64
CA LYS A 65 4.45 12.98 -3.50
C LYS A 65 5.26 12.80 -4.80
N ARG A 66 5.07 11.68 -5.51
CA ARG A 66 5.92 11.31 -6.65
C ARG A 66 5.37 11.86 -7.97
N ARG A 67 6.27 12.39 -8.82
CA ARG A 67 5.95 12.97 -10.12
C ARG A 67 6.47 12.14 -11.29
N ASP A 68 7.35 11.20 -11.02
CA ASP A 68 8.04 10.35 -11.98
C ASP A 68 7.31 9.01 -12.25
N VAL A 69 6.18 8.76 -11.58
CA VAL A 69 5.43 7.51 -11.70
C VAL A 69 4.46 7.57 -12.87
N GLU A 70 4.60 6.63 -13.80
CA GLU A 70 3.71 6.42 -14.95
C GLU A 70 2.62 5.39 -14.66
N THR A 71 2.99 4.30 -13.97
CA THR A 71 2.08 3.19 -13.67
C THR A 71 2.26 2.72 -12.23
N ILE A 72 1.15 2.55 -11.53
CA ILE A 72 1.09 1.87 -10.22
C ILE A 72 0.29 0.58 -10.39
N ILE A 73 0.87 -0.54 -9.95
CA ILE A 73 0.17 -1.82 -9.86
C ILE A 73 -0.14 -2.03 -8.38
N ALA A 74 -1.40 -1.90 -8.00
CA ALA A 74 -1.87 -2.18 -6.64
C ALA A 74 -2.27 -3.66 -6.57
N CYS A 75 -1.51 -4.44 -5.81
CA CYS A 75 -1.74 -5.86 -5.60
C CYS A 75 -2.06 -6.11 -4.13
N ASP A 76 -3.21 -6.72 -3.86
CA ASP A 76 -3.66 -7.03 -2.50
C ASP A 76 -4.57 -8.26 -2.53
N SER A 77 -4.52 -9.10 -1.52
CA SER A 77 -5.40 -10.26 -1.40
C SER A 77 -6.85 -9.87 -1.10
N SER A 78 -7.07 -8.70 -0.51
CA SER A 78 -8.36 -8.14 -0.15
C SER A 78 -8.98 -7.33 -1.29
N GLU A 79 -10.07 -7.80 -1.85
CA GLU A 79 -10.87 -7.04 -2.80
C GLU A 79 -11.36 -5.71 -2.21
N ALA A 80 -11.73 -5.70 -0.93
CA ALA A 80 -12.17 -4.49 -0.24
C ALA A 80 -11.08 -3.40 -0.21
N THR A 81 -9.82 -3.79 -0.01
CA THR A 81 -8.67 -2.89 -0.08
C THR A 81 -8.53 -2.29 -1.47
N LEU A 82 -8.63 -3.11 -2.51
CA LEU A 82 -8.54 -2.65 -3.91
C LEU A 82 -9.69 -1.71 -4.29
N LEU A 83 -10.90 -1.96 -3.79
CA LEU A 83 -12.03 -1.04 -3.97
C LEU A 83 -11.79 0.31 -3.30
N LEU A 84 -11.24 0.32 -2.07
CA LEU A 84 -10.86 1.57 -1.39
C LEU A 84 -9.78 2.33 -2.16
N VAL A 85 -8.77 1.64 -2.71
CA VAL A 85 -7.79 2.29 -3.60
C VAL A 85 -8.47 2.90 -4.81
N LYS A 86 -9.41 2.19 -5.43
CA LYS A 86 -10.15 2.67 -6.60
C LYS A 86 -10.98 3.92 -6.29
N ASP A 87 -11.64 3.97 -5.14
CA ASP A 87 -12.42 5.12 -4.69
C ASP A 87 -11.51 6.34 -4.48
N ILE A 88 -10.39 6.17 -3.77
CA ILE A 88 -9.41 7.26 -3.55
C ILE A 88 -8.83 7.79 -4.86
N VAL A 89 -8.54 6.90 -5.79
CA VAL A 89 -8.01 7.28 -7.13
C VAL A 89 -9.09 7.97 -7.95
N GLY A 90 -10.36 7.52 -7.86
CA GLY A 90 -11.50 8.12 -8.57
C GLY A 90 -11.77 9.56 -8.16
N ASP A 91 -11.56 9.88 -6.88
CA ASP A 91 -11.73 11.21 -6.30
C ASP A 91 -10.47 12.09 -6.41
N ALA A 92 -9.31 11.48 -6.69
CA ALA A 92 -8.08 12.23 -6.87
C ALA A 92 -8.12 13.06 -8.16
N PRO A 93 -7.63 14.32 -8.12
CA PRO A 93 -7.47 15.09 -9.35
C PRO A 93 -6.63 14.26 -10.31
N LYS A 94 -7.14 14.04 -11.54
CA LYS A 94 -6.51 13.22 -12.58
C LYS A 94 -5.05 13.62 -12.73
N ARG A 95 -4.18 12.97 -11.97
CA ARG A 95 -2.76 13.29 -11.98
C ARG A 95 -2.16 12.85 -13.29
N LYS A 96 -1.36 13.73 -13.83
CA LYS A 96 -0.68 13.51 -15.10
C LYS A 96 0.81 13.39 -14.81
N PHE A 97 1.41 12.33 -15.29
CA PHE A 97 2.83 12.26 -15.49
C PHE A 97 3.13 12.82 -16.89
N ASP A 98 3.94 13.86 -16.98
CA ASP A 98 4.30 14.51 -18.25
C ASP A 98 3.09 14.79 -19.18
N GLY A 99 1.96 15.21 -18.58
CA GLY A 99 0.71 15.50 -19.30
C GLY A 99 -0.24 14.30 -19.44
N PHE A 100 0.20 13.06 -19.15
CA PHE A 100 -0.61 11.84 -19.22
C PHE A 100 -1.13 11.40 -17.83
N PRO A 101 -2.33 10.81 -17.73
CA PRO A 101 -2.83 10.28 -16.46
C PRO A 101 -1.94 9.13 -16.00
N VAL A 102 -1.63 9.08 -14.69
CA VAL A 102 -0.98 7.91 -14.08
C VAL A 102 -1.92 6.73 -14.22
N GLU A 103 -1.43 5.64 -14.81
CA GLU A 103 -2.19 4.41 -14.95
C GLU A 103 -2.17 3.63 -13.63
N ILE A 104 -3.33 3.19 -13.14
CA ILE A 104 -3.42 2.32 -11.97
C ILE A 104 -4.05 1.00 -12.37
N LYS A 105 -3.31 -0.08 -12.12
CA LYS A 105 -3.75 -1.45 -12.33
C LYS A 105 -4.05 -2.10 -10.99
N TYR A 106 -5.16 -2.83 -10.92
CA TYR A 106 -5.60 -3.52 -9.72
C TYR A 106 -5.45 -5.01 -9.94
N VAL A 107 -4.77 -5.68 -9.05
CA VAL A 107 -4.51 -7.12 -9.10
C VAL A 107 -4.89 -7.72 -7.77
N GLN A 108 -5.88 -8.62 -7.77
CA GLN A 108 -6.22 -9.39 -6.57
C GLN A 108 -5.37 -10.66 -6.57
N ALA A 109 -4.39 -10.70 -5.65
CA ALA A 109 -3.52 -11.85 -5.47
C ALA A 109 -2.85 -11.81 -4.10
N PHE A 110 -2.31 -12.96 -3.68
CA PHE A 110 -1.47 -13.05 -2.50
C PHE A 110 -0.03 -12.64 -2.83
N GLU A 111 0.71 -12.21 -1.83
CA GLU A 111 2.09 -11.76 -1.94
C GLU A 111 3.05 -12.88 -2.32
N ASP A 112 2.68 -14.12 -2.07
CA ASP A 112 3.42 -15.35 -2.39
C ASP A 112 2.93 -16.04 -3.69
N ASP A 113 1.98 -15.42 -4.40
CA ASP A 113 1.48 -15.87 -5.72
C ASP A 113 1.15 -14.67 -6.62
N LEU A 114 2.19 -13.96 -7.06
CA LEU A 114 2.06 -12.74 -7.84
C LEU A 114 1.89 -13.04 -9.34
N PRO A 115 0.70 -12.77 -9.94
CA PRO A 115 0.47 -12.97 -11.37
C PRO A 115 1.05 -11.82 -12.21
N ILE A 116 2.27 -11.43 -11.91
CA ILE A 116 3.00 -10.34 -12.55
C ILE A 116 4.14 -10.92 -13.37
N LYS A 117 4.31 -10.44 -14.59
CA LYS A 117 5.41 -10.89 -15.47
C LYS A 117 6.76 -10.47 -14.90
N ASP A 118 7.77 -11.23 -15.26
CA ASP A 118 9.16 -10.94 -14.91
C ASP A 118 9.65 -9.65 -15.58
N ASN A 119 10.53 -8.93 -14.89
CA ASN A 119 11.24 -7.76 -15.40
C ASN A 119 10.33 -6.65 -15.94
N VAL A 120 9.22 -6.33 -15.25
CA VAL A 120 8.26 -5.31 -15.71
C VAL A 120 8.17 -4.09 -14.81
N VAL A 121 8.64 -4.14 -13.56
CA VAL A 121 8.54 -3.01 -12.62
C VAL A 121 9.91 -2.51 -12.18
N ASP A 122 10.00 -1.21 -11.97
CA ASP A 122 11.22 -0.54 -11.55
C ASP A 122 11.39 -0.59 -10.02
N CYS A 123 10.26 -0.65 -9.30
CA CYS A 123 10.24 -0.70 -7.85
C CYS A 123 9.10 -1.57 -7.34
N VAL A 124 9.36 -2.33 -6.27
CA VAL A 124 8.35 -3.03 -5.47
C VAL A 124 8.33 -2.43 -4.08
N LEU A 125 7.16 -2.08 -3.59
CA LEU A 125 6.92 -1.55 -2.26
C LEU A 125 6.00 -2.50 -1.49
N SER A 126 6.39 -2.87 -0.26
CA SER A 126 5.53 -3.58 0.68
C SER A 126 5.62 -2.92 2.06
N VAL A 127 4.51 -2.43 2.55
CA VAL A 127 4.46 -1.73 3.84
C VAL A 127 3.53 -2.49 4.78
N LEU A 128 4.09 -3.09 5.81
CA LEU A 128 3.36 -3.83 6.84
C LEU A 128 2.46 -4.96 6.27
N GLY A 129 2.87 -5.61 5.19
CA GLY A 129 2.17 -6.75 4.57
C GLY A 129 2.90 -8.07 4.78
N LEU A 130 4.20 -8.09 4.55
CA LEU A 130 4.98 -9.33 4.45
C LEU A 130 5.07 -10.18 5.72
N HIS A 131 4.76 -9.66 6.90
CA HIS A 131 4.71 -10.47 8.13
C HIS A 131 3.46 -11.36 8.23
N TRP A 132 2.49 -11.20 7.32
CA TRP A 132 1.32 -12.07 7.21
C TRP A 132 1.48 -13.21 6.22
N VAL A 133 2.60 -13.24 5.48
CA VAL A 133 2.85 -14.22 4.42
C VAL A 133 3.37 -15.52 5.02
N ASN A 134 2.88 -16.67 4.56
CA ASN A 134 3.35 -17.98 5.03
C ASN A 134 4.74 -18.33 4.52
N ASP A 135 5.06 -17.98 3.27
CA ASP A 135 6.36 -18.19 2.65
C ASP A 135 7.03 -16.85 2.28
N LEU A 136 7.63 -16.22 3.27
CA LEU A 136 8.35 -14.95 3.07
C LEU A 136 9.49 -15.05 2.05
N PRO A 137 10.37 -16.09 2.07
CA PRO A 137 11.39 -16.25 1.04
C PRO A 137 10.81 -16.38 -0.36
N GLY A 138 9.72 -17.13 -0.55
CA GLY A 138 9.02 -17.27 -1.81
C GLY A 138 8.42 -15.95 -2.29
N ALA A 139 7.74 -15.21 -1.43
CA ALA A 139 7.18 -13.90 -1.75
C ALA A 139 8.26 -12.89 -2.17
N MET A 140 9.39 -12.85 -1.45
CA MET A 140 10.52 -12.00 -1.82
C MET A 140 11.16 -12.44 -3.15
N GLY A 141 11.23 -13.76 -3.40
CA GLY A 141 11.68 -14.34 -4.67
C GLY A 141 10.81 -13.89 -5.84
N GLN A 142 9.48 -13.98 -5.70
CA GLN A 142 8.54 -13.53 -6.72
C GLN A 142 8.62 -12.01 -6.95
N ALA A 143 8.64 -11.20 -5.88
CA ALA A 143 8.85 -9.77 -5.99
C ALA A 143 10.15 -9.44 -6.76
N ARG A 144 11.23 -10.15 -6.49
CA ARG A 144 12.50 -10.01 -7.23
C ARG A 144 12.35 -10.34 -8.72
N CYS A 145 11.62 -11.40 -9.08
CA CYS A 145 11.39 -11.76 -10.48
C CYS A 145 10.65 -10.67 -11.25
N THR A 146 9.71 -9.97 -10.61
CA THR A 146 8.97 -8.88 -11.26
C THR A 146 9.83 -7.64 -11.55
N LEU A 147 10.94 -7.46 -10.80
CA LEU A 147 11.83 -6.31 -10.94
C LEU A 147 12.70 -6.40 -12.20
N VAL A 148 12.83 -5.27 -12.88
CA VAL A 148 13.85 -5.11 -13.94
C VAL A 148 15.24 -5.25 -13.34
N PRO A 149 16.29 -5.55 -14.17
CA PRO A 149 17.66 -5.48 -13.69
C PRO A 149 17.94 -4.15 -12.99
N ASP A 150 18.57 -4.21 -11.82
CA ASP A 150 18.81 -3.06 -10.93
C ASP A 150 17.52 -2.43 -10.35
N GLY A 151 16.38 -3.14 -10.38
CA GLY A 151 15.13 -2.73 -9.74
C GLY A 151 15.27 -2.67 -8.21
N LEU A 152 14.42 -1.86 -7.58
CA LEU A 152 14.45 -1.62 -6.13
C LEU A 152 13.33 -2.39 -5.44
N PHE A 153 13.64 -3.06 -4.33
CA PHE A 153 12.66 -3.59 -3.39
C PHE A 153 12.79 -2.86 -2.05
N LEU A 154 11.71 -2.22 -1.61
CA LEU A 154 11.62 -1.61 -0.28
C LEU A 154 10.46 -2.20 0.50
N SER A 155 10.72 -2.60 1.74
CA SER A 155 9.67 -3.08 2.63
C SER A 155 9.82 -2.57 4.05
N ALA A 156 8.68 -2.45 4.73
CA ALA A 156 8.61 -2.30 6.17
C ALA A 156 7.83 -3.47 6.76
N ILE A 157 8.41 -4.12 7.75
CA ILE A 157 7.80 -5.23 8.48
C ILE A 157 7.97 -5.02 9.98
N PHE A 158 7.06 -5.57 10.78
CA PHE A 158 7.27 -5.63 12.22
C PHE A 158 8.42 -6.59 12.54
N GLY A 159 9.23 -6.22 13.51
CA GLY A 159 10.38 -7.04 13.92
C GLY A 159 10.84 -6.73 15.33
N GLY A 160 11.87 -7.42 15.79
CA GLY A 160 12.51 -7.19 17.08
C GLY A 160 11.56 -7.35 18.26
N ASP A 161 11.35 -6.26 18.96
CA ASP A 161 10.57 -6.22 20.20
C ASP A 161 9.07 -5.92 19.99
N THR A 162 8.55 -6.13 18.79
CA THR A 162 7.11 -6.01 18.54
C THR A 162 6.34 -6.98 19.43
N LEU A 163 5.27 -6.50 20.09
CA LEU A 163 4.42 -7.26 21.01
C LEU A 163 5.17 -7.82 22.22
N THR A 164 6.19 -7.13 22.71
CA THR A 164 6.94 -7.52 23.91
C THR A 164 6.01 -7.68 25.12
N GLU A 165 5.04 -6.77 25.29
CA GLU A 165 4.07 -6.81 26.36
C GLU A 165 3.21 -8.09 26.32
N LEU A 166 2.83 -8.53 25.13
CA LEU A 166 2.08 -9.79 24.95
C LEU A 166 2.95 -11.02 25.26
N ARG A 167 4.27 -10.94 25.07
CA ARG A 167 5.20 -12.04 25.39
C ARG A 167 5.49 -12.15 26.87
N ILE A 168 5.29 -11.06 27.63
CA ILE A 168 5.53 -10.99 29.09
C ILE A 168 4.25 -11.32 29.86
N ALA A 169 3.08 -11.12 29.28
CA ALA A 169 1.77 -11.46 29.88
C ALA A 169 1.48 -12.95 29.88
#